data_52f723825e6771de1d1c887d58819e74
#
_entry.id   52f723825e6771de1d1c887d58819e74
#
_cell.length_a   1.000
_cell.length_b   1.000
_cell.length_c   1.000
_cell.angle_alpha   90.00
_cell.angle_beta   90.00
_cell.angle_gamma   90.00
#
_symmetry.space_group_name_H-M   'P 1'
#
loop_
_entity.id
_entity.type
_entity.pdbx_description
1 polymer ?
#
loop_
_entity_poly.entity_id
_entity_poly.type
_entity_poly.pdbx_seq_one_letter_code
_entity_poly.pdbx_strand_id
1 'polypeptide(L)' 'MDGGVGIQVLPGGEHAVAVHRGPLERLPTVYVEIMGTWLPSRGRETGRGSPYEIYRTNPETSPADQQIIEVRVPLA' A
#
# COMPACT_ATOMS: atom_id res chain seq x y z
N MET A 1 1.14 7.42 8.61
CA MET A 1 0.34 6.70 7.59
C MET A 1 -0.91 6.14 8.25
N ASP A 2 -2.05 6.43 7.66
CA ASP A 2 -3.31 5.95 8.20
C ASP A 2 -3.45 4.45 7.97
N GLY A 3 -3.98 3.74 8.95
CA GLY A 3 -4.30 2.33 8.84
C GLY A 3 -3.14 1.35 9.03
N GLY A 4 -1.92 1.82 9.10
CA GLY A 4 -0.77 0.96 9.33
C GLY A 4 -0.48 0.00 8.17
N VAL A 5 0.54 -0.83 8.33
CA VAL A 5 0.97 -1.81 7.34
C VAL A 5 0.92 -3.19 7.97
N GLY A 6 0.44 -4.17 7.22
CA GLY A 6 0.41 -5.56 7.67
C GLY A 6 0.85 -6.50 6.55
N ILE A 7 1.04 -7.77 6.88
CA ILE A 7 1.36 -8.81 5.90
C ILE A 7 0.12 -9.67 5.72
N GLN A 8 -0.25 -9.91 4.45
CA GLN A 8 -1.36 -10.79 4.11
C GLN A 8 -0.92 -11.78 3.04
N VAL A 9 -1.47 -12.97 3.11
CA VAL A 9 -1.30 -13.98 2.05
C VAL A 9 -2.43 -13.77 1.05
N LEU A 10 -2.05 -13.40 -0.16
CA LEU A 10 -2.97 -13.13 -1.27
C LEU A 10 -2.59 -14.02 -2.43
N PRO A 11 -3.41 -14.09 -3.50
CA PRO A 11 -2.99 -14.78 -4.71
C PRO A 11 -1.62 -14.26 -5.18
N GLY A 12 -0.67 -15.17 -5.36
CA GLY A 12 0.71 -14.82 -5.68
C GLY A 12 1.66 -14.80 -4.51
N GLY A 13 1.17 -14.95 -3.26
CA GLY A 13 2.00 -15.09 -2.08
C GLY A 13 1.81 -14.01 -1.03
N GLU A 14 2.80 -13.82 -0.18
CA GLU A 14 2.74 -12.80 0.86
C GLU A 14 2.89 -11.40 0.28
N HIS A 15 2.12 -10.47 0.83
CA HIS A 15 2.13 -9.06 0.42
C HIS A 15 2.17 -8.18 1.65
N ALA A 16 2.92 -7.08 1.57
CA ALA A 16 2.74 -5.98 2.50
C ALA A 16 1.53 -5.19 2.03
N VAL A 17 0.57 -4.96 2.90
CA VAL A 17 -0.69 -4.30 2.58
C VAL A 17 -0.86 -3.09 3.48
N ALA A 18 -1.10 -1.94 2.88
CA ALA A 18 -1.36 -0.70 3.59
C ALA A 18 -2.61 -0.03 3.02
N VAL A 19 -3.43 0.53 3.89
CA VAL A 19 -4.60 1.29 3.46
C VAL A 19 -4.25 2.77 3.59
N HIS A 20 -4.32 3.47 2.46
CA HIS A 20 -4.14 4.92 2.41
C HIS A 20 -5.51 5.59 2.35
N ARG A 21 -5.70 6.59 3.21
CA ARG A 21 -6.89 7.43 3.18
C ARG A 21 -6.46 8.86 2.96
N GLY A 22 -6.98 9.48 1.92
CA GLY A 22 -6.67 10.87 1.60
C GLY A 22 -6.30 11.08 0.15
N PRO A 23 -5.66 12.22 -0.18
CA PRO A 23 -5.34 12.58 -1.56
C PRO A 23 -4.44 11.55 -2.25
N LEU A 24 -4.72 11.31 -3.53
CA LEU A 24 -3.94 10.37 -4.34
C LEU A 24 -2.49 10.81 -4.52
N GLU A 25 -2.24 12.11 -4.46
CA GLU A 25 -0.89 12.67 -4.60
C GLU A 25 0.05 12.20 -3.47
N ARG A 26 -0.50 11.70 -2.37
CA ARG A 26 0.29 11.20 -1.25
C ARG A 26 0.67 9.71 -1.38
N LEU A 27 0.19 9.03 -2.41
CA LEU A 27 0.53 7.62 -2.62
C LEU A 27 2.05 7.38 -2.69
N PRO A 28 2.86 8.21 -3.34
CA PRO A 28 4.30 8.00 -3.33
C PRO A 28 4.89 7.96 -1.92
N THR A 29 4.35 8.75 -0.99
CA THR A 29 4.79 8.73 0.40
C THR A 29 4.49 7.38 1.06
N VAL A 30 3.35 6.77 0.74
CA VAL A 30 2.98 5.44 1.26
C VAL A 30 4.00 4.39 0.80
N TYR A 31 4.38 4.42 -0.47
CA TYR A 31 5.40 3.51 -1.00
C TYR A 31 6.75 3.70 -0.33
N VAL A 32 7.16 4.95 -0.13
CA VAL A 32 8.43 5.25 0.56
C VAL A 32 8.40 4.70 1.99
N GLU A 33 7.29 4.83 2.68
CA GLU A 33 7.16 4.30 4.04
C GLU A 33 7.23 2.78 4.07
N ILE A 34 6.54 2.12 3.15
CA ILE A 34 6.55 0.65 3.09
C ILE A 34 7.96 0.16 2.75
N MET A 35 8.52 0.65 1.66
CA MET A 35 9.77 0.11 1.11
C MET A 35 11.01 0.64 1.81
N GLY A 36 10.98 1.91 2.24
CA GLY A 36 12.14 2.55 2.84
C GLY A 36 12.23 2.41 4.35
N THR A 37 11.14 2.14 5.03
CA THR A 37 11.09 2.10 6.50
C THR A 37 10.50 0.81 7.02
N TRP A 38 9.28 0.48 6.62
CA TRP A 38 8.56 -0.64 7.23
C TRP A 38 9.19 -1.99 6.90
N LEU A 39 9.44 -2.27 5.61
CA LEU A 39 10.04 -3.55 5.21
C LEU A 39 11.43 -3.75 5.82
N PRO A 40 12.36 -2.77 5.75
CA PRO A 40 13.65 -2.93 6.41
C PRO A 40 13.54 -3.18 7.91
N SER A 41 12.59 -2.53 8.58
CA SER A 41 12.41 -2.72 10.02
C SER A 41 11.92 -4.13 10.36
N ARG A 42 11.33 -4.84 9.41
CA ARG A 42 10.85 -6.21 9.56
C ARG A 42 11.82 -7.25 8.98
N GLY A 43 12.95 -6.81 8.43
CA GLY A 43 13.88 -7.71 7.77
C GLY A 43 13.31 -8.32 6.51
N ARG A 44 12.38 -7.63 5.84
CA ARG A 44 11.68 -8.14 4.64
C ARG A 44 12.07 -7.32 3.41
N GLU A 45 11.95 -7.95 2.26
CA GLU A 45 12.26 -7.35 0.98
C GLU A 45 11.12 -7.54 -0.01
N THR A 46 11.07 -6.66 -1.02
CA THR A 46 10.09 -6.79 -2.09
C THR A 46 10.40 -8.00 -2.96
N GLY A 47 9.34 -8.63 -3.46
CA GLY A 47 9.45 -9.76 -4.37
C GLY A 47 9.50 -9.32 -5.83
N ARG A 48 9.30 -10.28 -6.73
CA ARG A 48 9.40 -10.06 -8.18
C ARG A 48 8.18 -9.38 -8.79
N GLY A 49 7.03 -9.50 -8.16
CA GLY A 49 5.80 -8.91 -8.68
C GLY A 49 5.82 -7.40 -8.56
N SER A 50 5.02 -6.74 -9.38
CA SER A 50 4.87 -5.29 -9.28
C SER A 50 3.90 -4.93 -8.17
N PRO A 51 4.19 -3.88 -7.40
CA PRO A 51 3.18 -3.32 -6.50
C PRO A 51 1.96 -2.87 -7.27
N TYR A 52 0.81 -2.93 -6.62
CA TYR A 52 -0.44 -2.48 -7.23
C TYR A 52 -1.37 -1.90 -6.17
N GLU A 53 -2.38 -1.20 -6.65
CA GLU A 53 -3.34 -0.49 -5.80
C GLU A 53 -4.75 -0.98 -6.09
N ILE A 54 -5.55 -1.10 -5.03
CA ILE A 54 -6.97 -1.37 -5.14
C ILE A 54 -7.71 -0.12 -4.67
N TYR A 55 -8.45 0.50 -5.57
CA TYR A 55 -9.23 1.69 -5.25
C TYR A 55 -10.56 1.26 -4.64
N ARG A 56 -10.75 1.58 -3.37
CA ARG A 56 -11.96 1.24 -2.63
C ARG A 56 -13.07 2.27 -2.82
N THR A 57 -12.70 3.48 -3.22
CA THR A 57 -13.64 4.55 -3.54
C THR A 57 -13.48 4.92 -5.01
N ASN A 58 -14.54 5.51 -5.59
CA ASN A 58 -14.45 6.02 -6.96
C ASN A 58 -13.72 7.36 -6.93
N PRO A 59 -12.53 7.50 -7.57
CA PRO A 59 -11.78 8.75 -7.55
C PRO A 59 -12.52 9.92 -8.17
N GLU A 60 -13.48 9.65 -9.08
CA GLU A 60 -14.21 10.71 -9.78
C GLU A 60 -15.33 11.29 -8.93
N THR A 61 -15.89 10.49 -8.00
CA THR A 61 -17.07 10.91 -7.24
C THR A 61 -16.79 11.16 -5.77
N SER A 62 -15.65 10.68 -5.27
CA SER A 62 -15.29 10.86 -3.86
C SER A 62 -14.44 12.09 -3.68
N PRO A 63 -14.66 12.87 -2.60
CA PRO A 63 -13.76 14.00 -2.29
C PRO A 63 -12.31 13.54 -2.14
N ALA A 64 -11.37 14.42 -2.46
CA ALA A 64 -9.95 14.10 -2.46
C ALA A 64 -9.46 13.60 -1.08
N ASP A 65 -9.97 14.18 0.00
CA ASP A 65 -9.57 13.80 1.36
C ASP A 65 -10.27 12.54 1.87
N GLN A 66 -11.16 11.95 1.08
CA GLN A 66 -11.91 10.75 1.44
C GLN A 66 -11.60 9.57 0.54
N GLN A 67 -10.58 9.66 -0.31
CA GLN A 67 -10.16 8.54 -1.13
C GLN A 67 -9.57 7.44 -0.24
N ILE A 68 -9.92 6.18 -0.58
CA ILE A 68 -9.41 5.02 0.15
C ILE A 68 -8.77 4.08 -0.88
N ILE A 69 -7.48 3.87 -0.74
CA ILE A 69 -6.69 3.03 -1.64
C ILE A 69 -5.92 2.00 -0.82
N GLU A 70 -6.03 0.75 -1.21
CA GLU A 70 -5.24 -0.31 -0.61
C GLU A 70 -4.00 -0.54 -1.47
N VAL A 71 -2.83 -0.34 -0.89
CA VAL A 71 -1.55 -0.55 -1.56
C VAL A 71 -1.06 -1.94 -1.21
N ARG A 72 -0.71 -2.73 -2.23
CA ARG A 72 -0.23 -4.09 -2.07
C ARG A 72 1.14 -4.24 -2.71
N VAL A 73 2.12 -4.68 -1.92
CA VAL A 73 3.49 -4.85 -2.36
C VAL A 73 3.88 -6.32 -2.21
N PRO A 74 4.11 -7.04 -3.32
CA PRO A 74 4.54 -8.44 -3.24
C PRO A 74 5.87 -8.57 -2.51
N LEU A 75 5.98 -9.58 -1.66
CA LEU A 75 7.18 -9.83 -0.86
C LEU A 75 7.99 -11.00 -1.41
N ALA A 76 9.28 -10.94 -1.16
CA ALA A 76 10.17 -12.05 -1.46
C ALA A 76 9.94 -13.21 -0.50
#